data_466b7846bca9f83c922d26b80c502818
#
_entry.id   466b7846bca9f83c922d26b80c502818
#
_cell.length_a   1.000
_cell.length_b   1.000
_cell.length_c   1.000
_cell.angle_alpha   90.00
_cell.angle_beta   90.00
_cell.angle_gamma   90.00
#
_symmetry.space_group_name_H-M   'P 1'
#
loop_
_entity.id
_entity.type
_entity.pdbx_description
1 polymer ?
#
loop_
_entity_poly.entity_id
_entity_poly.type
_entity_poly.pdbx_seq_one_letter_code
_entity_poly.pdbx_strand_id
1 'polypeptide(L)'
;MHDKFTERVRKVIYLAREEAARLQHDYIGTEHLLLGVIREGEGIAATVLNNLGLDLDRIRQEVENMVSASGGTMTIGEIPFTPRAKRVLELAVEEARSLGHNYVGTEHLLLGLIREGEGVAAKVLLELGVDRKRVREETLKLLGGTPTTSSTSERGEERAETPALNQFGRDLTALAREGKLDPVIGRDKEIERVVQVLSRRKKNNPVLIGEPGVGKTAIAEGLAQRIISRSEEHTSELQSQFRISYAVFCLKKK
;
A
#
# COMPACT_ATOMS: atom_id res chain seq x y z
N MET A 1 -4.57 14.04 -12.74
CA MET A 1 -3.51 13.07 -12.40
C MET A 1 -3.14 13.08 -10.91
N HIS A 2 -3.26 14.25 -10.26
CA HIS A 2 -2.86 14.43 -8.84
C HIS A 2 -3.82 13.84 -7.79
N ASP A 3 -5.06 13.53 -8.17
CA ASP A 3 -6.11 13.06 -7.22
C ASP A 3 -5.82 11.68 -6.61
N LYS A 4 -4.91 10.91 -7.19
CA LYS A 4 -4.53 9.58 -6.70
C LYS A 4 -3.33 9.60 -5.76
N PHE A 5 -2.61 10.71 -5.66
CA PHE A 5 -1.45 10.83 -4.81
C PHE A 5 -1.85 11.03 -3.35
N THR A 6 -1.25 10.21 -2.47
CA THR A 6 -1.42 10.39 -1.02
C THR A 6 -0.86 11.73 -0.57
N GLU A 7 -1.27 12.19 0.62
CA GLU A 7 -0.70 13.40 1.23
C GLU A 7 0.82 13.31 1.37
N ARG A 8 1.35 12.13 1.71
CA ARG A 8 2.79 11.91 1.82
C ARG A 8 3.50 12.10 0.48
N VAL A 9 2.95 11.60 -0.63
CA VAL A 9 3.54 11.83 -1.96
C VAL A 9 3.49 13.31 -2.35
N ARG A 10 2.41 14.02 -2.01
CA ARG A 10 2.34 15.47 -2.23
C ARG A 10 3.42 16.21 -1.41
N LYS A 11 3.63 15.79 -0.15
CA LYS A 11 4.71 16.30 0.69
C LYS A 11 6.09 16.01 0.09
N VAL A 12 6.32 14.80 -0.44
CA VAL A 12 7.56 14.45 -1.15
C VAL A 12 7.80 15.37 -2.35
N ILE A 13 6.77 15.63 -3.17
CA ILE A 13 6.88 16.54 -4.32
C ILE A 13 7.21 17.97 -3.87
N TYR A 14 6.60 18.43 -2.79
CA TYR A 14 6.92 19.73 -2.20
C TYR A 14 8.38 19.78 -1.72
N LEU A 15 8.82 18.76 -0.96
CA LEU A 15 10.20 18.64 -0.48
C LEU A 15 11.20 18.53 -1.63
N ALA A 16 10.85 17.84 -2.73
CA ALA A 16 11.69 17.77 -3.92
C ALA A 16 11.92 19.16 -4.57
N ARG A 17 10.90 20.05 -4.55
CA ARG A 17 11.07 21.44 -4.99
C ARG A 17 12.03 22.22 -4.10
N GLU A 18 11.92 22.04 -2.78
CA GLU A 18 12.83 22.68 -1.83
C GLU A 18 14.28 22.19 -2.02
N GLU A 19 14.47 20.86 -2.25
CA GLU A 19 15.80 20.31 -2.54
C GLU A 19 16.38 20.84 -3.86
N ALA A 20 15.56 20.99 -4.91
CA ALA A 20 15.99 21.60 -6.16
C ALA A 20 16.45 23.06 -5.93
N ALA A 21 15.66 23.84 -5.19
CA ALA A 21 16.04 25.20 -4.83
C ALA A 21 17.32 25.25 -3.96
N ARG A 22 17.47 24.33 -2.99
CA ARG A 22 18.67 24.25 -2.15
C ARG A 22 19.93 23.95 -2.97
N LEU A 23 19.81 23.09 -3.98
CA LEU A 23 20.89 22.72 -4.90
C LEU A 23 21.07 23.74 -6.05
N GLN A 24 20.31 24.83 -6.06
CA GLN A 24 20.33 25.87 -7.09
C GLN A 24 20.03 25.35 -8.50
N HIS A 25 19.11 24.37 -8.60
CA HIS A 25 18.63 23.85 -9.86
C HIS A 25 17.34 24.53 -10.29
N ASP A 26 17.21 24.79 -11.58
CA ASP A 26 16.01 25.35 -12.21
C ASP A 26 15.02 24.29 -12.72
N TYR A 27 15.22 23.01 -12.30
CA TYR A 27 14.40 21.86 -12.65
C TYR A 27 14.23 20.92 -11.47
N ILE A 28 13.16 20.10 -11.49
CA ILE A 28 12.97 18.99 -10.57
C ILE A 28 13.31 17.69 -11.31
N GLY A 29 14.45 17.09 -10.98
CA GLY A 29 14.92 15.82 -11.52
C GLY A 29 14.54 14.63 -10.64
N THR A 30 14.98 13.42 -11.05
CA THR A 30 14.77 12.18 -10.28
C THR A 30 15.49 12.20 -8.94
N GLU A 31 16.67 12.82 -8.88
CA GLU A 31 17.47 13.08 -7.69
C GLU A 31 16.69 13.85 -6.62
N HIS A 32 16.00 14.90 -7.03
CA HIS A 32 15.19 15.71 -6.11
C HIS A 32 13.98 14.94 -5.57
N LEU A 33 13.36 14.10 -6.42
CA LEU A 33 12.29 13.21 -5.95
C LEU A 33 12.81 12.21 -4.92
N LEU A 34 14.00 11.64 -5.11
CA LEU A 34 14.62 10.73 -4.14
C LEU A 34 14.96 11.46 -2.84
N LEU A 35 15.57 12.65 -2.92
CA LEU A 35 15.84 13.49 -1.74
C LEU A 35 14.54 13.85 -1.00
N GLY A 36 13.46 14.14 -1.72
CA GLY A 36 12.15 14.37 -1.14
C GLY A 36 11.61 13.18 -0.37
N VAL A 37 11.77 11.96 -0.92
CA VAL A 37 11.41 10.70 -0.24
C VAL A 37 12.21 10.51 1.05
N ILE A 38 13.52 10.72 1.01
CA ILE A 38 14.42 10.60 2.16
C ILE A 38 14.05 11.62 3.24
N ARG A 39 13.79 12.87 2.84
CA ARG A 39 13.46 13.95 3.76
C ARG A 39 12.07 13.82 4.39
N GLU A 40 11.12 13.22 3.67
CA GLU A 40 9.81 12.87 4.23
C GLU A 40 9.95 11.83 5.36
N GLY A 41 10.81 10.81 5.17
CA GLY A 41 11.36 9.93 6.20
C GLY A 41 10.40 8.97 6.90
N GLU A 42 9.10 9.18 6.83
CA GLU A 42 8.08 8.40 7.57
C GLU A 42 7.23 7.50 6.67
N GLY A 43 7.39 7.59 5.35
CA GLY A 43 6.64 6.80 4.38
C GLY A 43 7.15 5.36 4.26
N ILE A 44 6.34 4.50 3.62
CA ILE A 44 6.70 3.11 3.33
C ILE A 44 8.02 3.04 2.55
N ALA A 45 8.29 3.98 1.65
CA ALA A 45 9.56 4.03 0.91
C ALA A 45 10.77 4.13 1.84
N ALA A 46 10.74 5.02 2.83
CA ALA A 46 11.82 5.16 3.82
C ALA A 46 11.98 3.88 4.65
N THR A 47 10.88 3.27 5.07
CA THR A 47 10.90 2.00 5.79
C THR A 47 11.50 0.87 4.95
N VAL A 48 11.15 0.77 3.66
CA VAL A 48 11.73 -0.20 2.72
C VAL A 48 13.24 -0.02 2.60
N LEU A 49 13.71 1.22 2.42
CA LEU A 49 15.15 1.50 2.31
C LEU A 49 15.90 1.13 3.58
N ASN A 50 15.35 1.47 4.76
CA ASN A 50 15.93 1.10 6.05
C ASN A 50 15.96 -0.43 6.25
N ASN A 51 14.90 -1.16 5.91
CA ASN A 51 14.83 -2.62 6.00
C ASN A 51 15.83 -3.31 5.06
N LEU A 52 16.16 -2.68 3.95
CA LEU A 52 17.22 -3.14 3.03
C LEU A 52 18.64 -2.82 3.53
N GLY A 53 18.76 -2.23 4.74
CA GLY A 53 20.03 -1.91 5.38
C GLY A 53 20.67 -0.61 4.89
N LEU A 54 19.89 0.29 4.29
CA LEU A 54 20.37 1.57 3.80
C LEU A 54 20.09 2.67 4.81
N ASP A 55 21.13 3.44 5.11
CA ASP A 55 20.99 4.68 5.84
C ASP A 55 20.55 5.80 4.88
N LEU A 56 19.48 6.50 5.25
CA LEU A 56 18.91 7.58 4.45
C LEU A 56 19.90 8.75 4.28
N ASP A 57 20.73 9.02 5.29
CA ASP A 57 21.75 10.07 5.22
C ASP A 57 22.86 9.69 4.22
N ARG A 58 23.21 8.41 4.16
CA ARG A 58 24.16 7.91 3.16
C ARG A 58 23.63 8.06 1.75
N ILE A 59 22.35 7.73 1.51
CA ILE A 59 21.73 7.92 0.19
C ILE A 59 21.77 9.41 -0.19
N ARG A 60 21.46 10.29 0.77
CA ARG A 60 21.54 11.74 0.55
C ARG A 60 22.94 12.17 0.10
N GLN A 61 23.98 11.74 0.81
CA GLN A 61 25.36 12.06 0.47
C GLN A 61 25.76 11.57 -0.93
N GLU A 62 25.37 10.35 -1.30
CA GLU A 62 25.66 9.82 -2.64
C GLU A 62 24.92 10.60 -3.74
N VAL A 63 23.67 11.00 -3.50
CA VAL A 63 22.95 11.87 -4.43
C VAL A 63 23.68 13.20 -4.58
N GLU A 64 24.06 13.84 -3.47
CA GLU A 64 24.78 15.14 -3.49
C GLU A 64 26.15 15.04 -4.16
N ASN A 65 26.86 13.93 -3.99
CA ASN A 65 28.13 13.66 -4.67
C ASN A 65 27.97 13.54 -6.20
N MET A 66 26.87 12.95 -6.66
CA MET A 66 26.60 12.79 -8.10
C MET A 66 26.08 14.04 -8.78
N VAL A 67 25.51 14.95 -7.99
CA VAL A 67 24.86 16.15 -8.51
C VAL A 67 25.72 17.36 -8.24
N SER A 68 26.37 17.88 -9.27
CA SER A 68 27.12 19.14 -9.19
C SER A 68 26.12 20.30 -9.04
N ALA A 69 26.38 21.20 -8.12
CA ALA A 69 25.63 22.47 -8.04
C ALA A 69 25.75 23.18 -9.40
N SER A 70 24.64 23.28 -10.13
CA SER A 70 24.62 24.11 -11.33
C SER A 70 24.37 25.54 -10.88
N GLY A 71 25.28 26.46 -11.13
CA GLY A 71 25.12 27.89 -10.84
C GLY A 71 24.02 28.56 -11.67
N GLY A 72 22.83 27.94 -11.69
CA GLY A 72 21.65 28.46 -12.37
C GLY A 72 21.12 29.71 -11.66
N THR A 73 20.81 30.72 -12.42
CA THR A 73 20.04 31.87 -11.94
C THR A 73 18.68 31.39 -11.50
N MET A 74 18.35 31.58 -10.22
CA MET A 74 17.00 31.29 -9.70
C MET A 74 15.95 31.99 -10.58
N THR A 75 15.21 31.23 -11.35
CA THR A 75 14.04 31.72 -12.06
C THR A 75 12.91 31.95 -11.03
N ILE A 76 12.39 33.16 -11.00
CA ILE A 76 11.20 33.49 -10.21
C ILE A 76 10.01 32.80 -10.90
N GLY A 77 9.60 31.62 -10.39
CA GLY A 77 8.50 30.85 -10.97
C GLY A 77 8.42 29.42 -10.46
N GLU A 78 7.46 28.67 -10.97
CA GLU A 78 7.36 27.24 -10.68
C GLU A 78 8.50 26.47 -11.35
N ILE A 79 9.29 25.77 -10.55
CA ILE A 79 10.38 24.90 -11.04
C ILE A 79 9.77 23.71 -11.80
N PRO A 80 10.06 23.52 -13.10
CA PRO A 80 9.47 22.46 -13.91
C PRO A 80 10.09 21.10 -13.60
N PHE A 81 9.30 20.03 -13.78
CA PHE A 81 9.81 18.67 -13.76
C PHE A 81 10.55 18.33 -15.06
N THR A 82 11.68 17.64 -14.94
CA THR A 82 12.33 17.04 -16.10
C THR A 82 11.44 15.98 -16.76
N PRO A 83 11.64 15.65 -18.03
CA PRO A 83 10.92 14.55 -18.69
C PRO A 83 11.04 13.22 -17.93
N ARG A 84 12.22 12.93 -17.38
CA ARG A 84 12.46 11.72 -16.57
C ARG A 84 11.69 11.75 -15.25
N ALA A 85 11.66 12.86 -14.53
CA ALA A 85 10.88 12.99 -13.31
C ALA A 85 9.36 12.85 -13.57
N LYS A 86 8.85 13.39 -14.68
CA LYS A 86 7.47 13.14 -15.12
C LYS A 86 7.24 11.65 -15.38
N ARG A 87 8.18 10.99 -16.06
CA ARG A 87 8.10 9.56 -16.34
C ARG A 87 8.08 8.73 -15.05
N VAL A 88 8.84 9.10 -14.03
CA VAL A 88 8.80 8.46 -12.70
C VAL A 88 7.41 8.55 -12.08
N LEU A 89 6.75 9.70 -12.14
CA LEU A 89 5.39 9.87 -11.62
C LEU A 89 4.36 9.01 -12.38
N GLU A 90 4.51 8.86 -13.71
CA GLU A 90 3.69 7.96 -14.51
C GLU A 90 3.92 6.49 -14.12
N LEU A 91 5.20 6.08 -14.01
CA LEU A 91 5.59 4.75 -13.59
C LEU A 91 5.09 4.42 -12.18
N ALA A 92 5.09 5.39 -11.25
CA ALA A 92 4.52 5.21 -9.92
C ALA A 92 3.02 4.89 -9.97
N VAL A 93 2.27 5.52 -10.87
CA VAL A 93 0.85 5.20 -11.10
C VAL A 93 0.68 3.79 -11.70
N GLU A 94 1.56 3.39 -12.62
CA GLU A 94 1.56 2.05 -13.19
C GLU A 94 1.87 0.97 -12.13
N GLU A 95 2.88 1.21 -11.26
CA GLU A 95 3.23 0.30 -10.16
C GLU A 95 2.07 0.17 -9.16
N ALA A 96 1.40 1.27 -8.79
CA ALA A 96 0.23 1.23 -7.93
C ALA A 96 -0.88 0.34 -8.54
N ARG A 97 -1.16 0.50 -9.84
CA ARG A 97 -2.13 -0.35 -10.54
C ARG A 97 -1.70 -1.82 -10.58
N SER A 98 -0.41 -2.10 -10.81
CA SER A 98 0.13 -3.46 -10.84
C SER A 98 0.05 -4.17 -9.49
N LEU A 99 0.04 -3.41 -8.40
CA LEU A 99 -0.14 -3.89 -7.02
C LEU A 99 -1.61 -3.89 -6.58
N GLY A 100 -2.55 -3.51 -7.47
CA GLY A 100 -3.98 -3.47 -7.17
C GLY A 100 -4.42 -2.29 -6.31
N HIS A 101 -3.57 -1.26 -6.17
CA HIS A 101 -3.86 -0.08 -5.36
C HIS A 101 -4.59 0.99 -6.18
N ASN A 102 -5.53 1.68 -5.55
CA ASN A 102 -6.25 2.82 -6.11
C ASN A 102 -5.63 4.18 -5.75
N TYR A 103 -4.55 4.16 -4.97
CA TYR A 103 -3.76 5.32 -4.54
C TYR A 103 -2.30 5.16 -4.92
N VAL A 104 -1.56 6.26 -4.96
CA VAL A 104 -0.11 6.28 -5.19
C VAL A 104 0.57 6.72 -3.90
N GLY A 105 1.22 5.79 -3.21
CA GLY A 105 2.02 6.02 -2.01
C GLY A 105 3.50 6.23 -2.33
N THR A 106 4.29 6.51 -1.29
CA THR A 106 5.75 6.72 -1.40
C THR A 106 6.48 5.48 -1.92
N GLU A 107 5.98 4.28 -1.60
CA GLU A 107 6.48 3.00 -2.10
C GLU A 107 6.37 2.88 -3.62
N HIS A 108 5.26 3.34 -4.19
CA HIS A 108 5.07 3.34 -5.64
C HIS A 108 5.99 4.33 -6.33
N LEU A 109 6.24 5.47 -5.68
CA LEU A 109 7.20 6.46 -6.17
C LEU A 109 8.61 5.90 -6.18
N LEU A 110 9.02 5.19 -5.12
CA LEU A 110 10.33 4.51 -5.05
C LEU A 110 10.47 3.45 -6.15
N LEU A 111 9.43 2.62 -6.37
CA LEU A 111 9.42 1.65 -7.48
C LEU A 111 9.50 2.33 -8.84
N GLY A 112 8.82 3.47 -9.02
CA GLY A 112 8.89 4.29 -10.23
C GLY A 112 10.28 4.85 -10.49
N LEU A 113 10.97 5.34 -9.44
CA LEU A 113 12.36 5.83 -9.52
C LEU A 113 13.33 4.75 -10.00
N ILE A 114 13.22 3.55 -9.43
CA ILE A 114 14.10 2.43 -9.82
C ILE A 114 13.75 1.92 -11.22
N ARG A 115 12.47 1.89 -11.59
CA ARG A 115 12.01 1.40 -12.89
C ARG A 115 12.40 2.32 -14.04
N GLU A 116 12.49 3.62 -13.82
CA GLU A 116 12.96 4.59 -14.80
C GLU A 116 14.40 4.25 -15.23
N GLY A 117 15.26 3.88 -14.28
CA GLY A 117 16.52 3.19 -14.52
C GLY A 117 17.69 4.03 -15.00
N GLU A 118 17.47 5.19 -15.60
CA GLU A 118 18.54 6.01 -16.21
C GLU A 118 18.86 7.30 -15.43
N GLY A 119 17.94 7.73 -14.55
CA GLY A 119 18.08 8.92 -13.72
C GLY A 119 19.13 8.76 -12.62
N VAL A 120 19.58 9.88 -12.06
CA VAL A 120 20.52 9.90 -10.94
C VAL A 120 20.02 9.07 -9.76
N ALA A 121 18.74 9.18 -9.43
CA ALA A 121 18.14 8.40 -8.35
C ALA A 121 18.29 6.89 -8.54
N ALA A 122 18.01 6.38 -9.75
CA ALA A 122 18.14 4.96 -10.06
C ALA A 122 19.60 4.49 -9.99
N LYS A 123 20.55 5.29 -10.48
CA LYS A 123 21.99 4.99 -10.42
C LYS A 123 22.47 4.90 -8.98
N VAL A 124 22.17 5.90 -8.14
CA VAL A 124 22.55 5.89 -6.72
C VAL A 124 21.97 4.66 -6.01
N LEU A 125 20.69 4.35 -6.21
CA LEU A 125 20.08 3.19 -5.58
C LEU A 125 20.72 1.87 -6.04
N LEU A 126 21.05 1.74 -7.33
CA LEU A 126 21.73 0.56 -7.87
C LEU A 126 23.15 0.41 -7.32
N GLU A 127 23.93 1.49 -7.22
CA GLU A 127 25.28 1.49 -6.64
C GLU A 127 25.27 1.08 -5.16
N LEU A 128 24.19 1.44 -4.45
CA LEU A 128 23.96 1.02 -3.07
C LEU A 128 23.38 -0.41 -2.95
N GLY A 129 23.27 -1.15 -4.07
CA GLY A 129 22.82 -2.54 -4.11
C GLY A 129 21.30 -2.72 -4.00
N VAL A 130 20.54 -1.67 -4.29
CA VAL A 130 19.08 -1.71 -4.29
C VAL A 130 18.58 -1.97 -5.69
N ASP A 131 18.00 -3.13 -5.92
CA ASP A 131 17.33 -3.45 -7.16
C ASP A 131 15.79 -3.45 -7.03
N ARG A 132 15.13 -3.40 -8.18
CA ARG A 132 13.66 -3.37 -8.25
C ARG A 132 12.99 -4.58 -7.59
N LYS A 133 13.59 -5.77 -7.69
CA LYS A 133 13.02 -7.01 -7.14
C LYS A 133 13.01 -6.93 -5.61
N ARG A 134 14.14 -6.59 -5.01
CA ARG A 134 14.28 -6.45 -3.56
C ARG A 134 13.34 -5.40 -2.98
N VAL A 135 13.24 -4.23 -3.63
CA VAL A 135 12.31 -3.17 -3.19
C VAL A 135 10.86 -3.63 -3.33
N ARG A 136 10.51 -4.31 -4.44
CA ARG A 136 9.15 -4.82 -4.63
C ARG A 136 8.78 -5.89 -3.59
N GLU A 137 9.68 -6.83 -3.32
CA GLU A 137 9.49 -7.87 -2.31
C GLU A 137 9.30 -7.25 -0.92
N GLU A 138 10.15 -6.31 -0.54
CA GLU A 138 10.06 -5.65 0.75
C GLU A 138 8.81 -4.78 0.87
N THR A 139 8.44 -4.08 -0.21
CA THR A 139 7.18 -3.33 -0.28
C THR A 139 5.98 -4.26 -0.09
N LEU A 140 5.96 -5.42 -0.77
CA LEU A 140 4.88 -6.40 -0.62
C LEU A 140 4.80 -6.96 0.79
N LYS A 141 5.94 -7.27 1.43
CA LYS A 141 5.97 -7.71 2.84
C LYS A 141 5.36 -6.66 3.78
N LEU A 142 5.71 -5.39 3.62
CA LEU A 142 5.19 -4.31 4.46
C LEU A 142 3.70 -4.03 4.21
N LEU A 143 3.22 -4.24 2.99
CA LEU A 143 1.82 -4.06 2.60
C LEU A 143 0.97 -5.33 2.87
N GLY A 144 1.59 -6.40 3.39
CA GLY A 144 0.91 -7.67 3.68
C GLY A 144 0.65 -8.55 2.45
N GLY A 145 1.37 -8.30 1.34
CA GLY A 145 1.33 -9.15 0.14
C GLY A 145 2.52 -10.12 0.08
N THR A 146 2.27 -11.40 -0.18
CA THR A 146 3.33 -12.36 -0.49
C THR A 146 3.96 -12.05 -1.85
N PRO A 147 5.29 -12.18 -2.02
CA PRO A 147 5.93 -12.02 -3.31
C PRO A 147 5.49 -13.15 -4.26
N THR A 148 4.73 -12.81 -5.29
CA THR A 148 4.46 -13.73 -6.39
C THR A 148 5.74 -13.91 -7.21
N THR A 149 6.59 -14.85 -6.81
CA THR A 149 7.55 -15.45 -7.72
C THR A 149 6.77 -16.32 -8.69
N SER A 150 6.73 -15.91 -9.96
CA SER A 150 6.24 -16.74 -11.05
C SER A 150 7.13 -17.99 -11.19
N SER A 151 6.73 -19.07 -10.54
CA SER A 151 7.10 -20.42 -10.92
C SER A 151 5.88 -21.30 -10.72
N THR A 152 5.47 -21.89 -11.82
CA THR A 152 4.46 -22.94 -11.98
C THR A 152 4.54 -23.98 -10.87
N SER A 153 3.50 -24.16 -10.09
CA SER A 153 2.79 -25.40 -9.80
C SER A 153 2.09 -25.39 -8.44
N GLU A 154 0.85 -25.87 -8.50
CA GLU A 154 0.07 -26.55 -7.46
C GLU A 154 -0.52 -25.76 -6.28
N ARG A 155 -1.83 -25.65 -6.36
CA ARG A 155 -2.89 -25.50 -5.35
C ARG A 155 -2.44 -25.56 -3.89
N GLY A 156 -2.48 -24.39 -3.24
CA GLY A 156 -2.54 -24.20 -1.80
C GLY A 156 -3.16 -22.82 -1.55
N GLU A 157 -4.26 -22.76 -0.81
CA GLU A 157 -4.96 -21.53 -0.44
C GLU A 157 -4.04 -20.62 0.39
N GLU A 158 -3.34 -19.67 -0.26
CA GLU A 158 -2.52 -18.66 0.44
C GLU A 158 -3.40 -17.51 0.95
N ARG A 159 -3.54 -17.48 2.27
CA ARG A 159 -4.15 -16.37 3.01
C ARG A 159 -3.29 -15.11 2.86
N ALA A 160 -3.90 -14.02 2.44
CA ALA A 160 -3.25 -12.71 2.50
C ALA A 160 -2.93 -12.37 3.97
N GLU A 161 -1.66 -12.43 4.34
CA GLU A 161 -1.21 -12.02 5.67
C GLU A 161 -1.24 -10.49 5.75
N THR A 162 -2.04 -9.97 6.67
CA THR A 162 -2.12 -8.54 7.01
C THR A 162 -1.51 -8.35 8.41
N PRO A 163 -0.18 -8.12 8.53
CA PRO A 163 0.51 -8.14 9.83
C PRO A 163 -0.06 -7.14 10.84
N ALA A 164 -0.41 -5.94 10.40
CA ALA A 164 -1.01 -4.92 11.26
C ALA A 164 -2.41 -5.32 11.77
N LEU A 165 -3.18 -6.02 10.94
CA LEU A 165 -4.49 -6.53 11.33
C LEU A 165 -4.39 -7.75 12.22
N ASN A 166 -3.43 -8.64 11.96
CA ASN A 166 -3.17 -9.82 12.80
C ASN A 166 -2.70 -9.43 14.20
N GLN A 167 -2.02 -8.28 14.33
CA GLN A 167 -1.54 -7.78 15.64
C GLN A 167 -2.65 -7.17 16.49
N PHE A 168 -3.66 -6.54 15.88
CA PHE A 168 -4.73 -5.81 16.57
C PHE A 168 -6.14 -6.35 16.30
N GLY A 169 -6.32 -7.25 15.34
CA GLY A 169 -7.58 -7.85 14.93
C GLY A 169 -7.71 -9.31 15.39
N ARG A 170 -8.96 -9.82 15.37
CA ARG A 170 -9.25 -11.24 15.54
C ARG A 170 -9.82 -11.78 14.24
N ASP A 171 -9.27 -12.87 13.71
CA ASP A 171 -9.82 -13.57 12.55
C ASP A 171 -11.04 -14.40 12.98
N LEU A 172 -12.23 -13.82 12.78
CA LEU A 172 -13.49 -14.49 13.12
C LEU A 172 -13.78 -15.69 12.21
N THR A 173 -13.27 -15.71 10.98
CA THR A 173 -13.48 -16.86 10.07
C THR A 173 -12.62 -18.05 10.47
N ALA A 174 -11.40 -17.82 10.98
CA ALA A 174 -10.59 -18.87 11.56
C ALA A 174 -11.25 -19.46 12.82
N LEU A 175 -11.73 -18.60 13.71
CA LEU A 175 -12.44 -19.03 14.93
C LEU A 175 -13.74 -19.78 14.61
N ALA A 176 -14.45 -19.39 13.54
CA ALA A 176 -15.65 -20.10 13.08
C ALA A 176 -15.31 -21.52 12.58
N ARG A 177 -14.21 -21.69 11.81
CA ARG A 177 -13.73 -23.01 11.35
C ARG A 177 -13.33 -23.91 12.51
N GLU A 178 -12.77 -23.35 13.55
CA GLU A 178 -12.37 -24.08 14.76
C GLU A 178 -13.55 -24.35 15.71
N GLY A 179 -14.77 -23.91 15.37
CA GLY A 179 -15.96 -24.07 16.23
C GLY A 179 -15.88 -23.30 17.55
N LYS A 180 -15.03 -22.28 17.64
CA LYS A 180 -14.81 -21.48 18.86
C LYS A 180 -15.73 -20.28 19.01
N LEU A 181 -16.66 -20.08 18.07
CA LEU A 181 -17.66 -19.01 18.15
C LEU A 181 -18.98 -19.54 18.71
N ASP A 182 -19.60 -18.77 19.57
CA ASP A 182 -20.91 -19.08 20.08
C ASP A 182 -21.98 -19.01 18.97
N PRO A 183 -23.00 -19.89 19.01
CA PRO A 183 -24.09 -19.88 18.03
C PRO A 183 -24.90 -18.59 18.15
N VAL A 184 -25.09 -17.90 17.03
CA VAL A 184 -25.85 -16.66 16.97
C VAL A 184 -27.30 -16.99 16.69
N ILE A 185 -28.19 -16.71 17.66
CA ILE A 185 -29.63 -17.01 17.60
C ILE A 185 -30.42 -15.71 17.41
N GLY A 186 -31.39 -15.73 16.49
CA GLY A 186 -32.38 -14.65 16.34
C GLY A 186 -31.84 -13.38 15.64
N ARG A 187 -30.70 -13.44 14.94
CA ARG A 187 -30.11 -12.31 14.21
C ARG A 187 -30.00 -12.55 12.68
N ASP A 188 -30.78 -13.51 12.17
CA ASP A 188 -30.72 -13.89 10.76
C ASP A 188 -31.04 -12.74 9.80
N LYS A 189 -32.01 -11.91 10.15
CA LYS A 189 -32.43 -10.77 9.33
C LYS A 189 -31.36 -9.70 9.23
N GLU A 190 -30.69 -9.40 10.34
CA GLU A 190 -29.60 -8.43 10.39
C GLU A 190 -28.37 -8.94 9.62
N ILE A 191 -28.01 -10.21 9.79
CA ILE A 191 -26.92 -10.87 9.05
C ILE A 191 -27.22 -10.86 7.56
N GLU A 192 -28.44 -11.22 7.15
CA GLU A 192 -28.85 -11.19 5.75
C GLU A 192 -28.78 -9.76 5.16
N ARG A 193 -29.18 -8.77 5.93
CA ARG A 193 -29.06 -7.36 5.52
C ARG A 193 -27.62 -6.94 5.32
N VAL A 194 -26.72 -7.36 6.21
CA VAL A 194 -25.26 -7.11 6.07
C VAL A 194 -24.74 -7.78 4.79
N VAL A 195 -25.10 -9.05 4.52
CA VAL A 195 -24.73 -9.76 3.29
C VAL A 195 -25.22 -9.04 2.04
N GLN A 196 -26.48 -8.57 2.04
CA GLN A 196 -27.03 -7.80 0.93
C GLN A 196 -26.26 -6.49 0.67
N VAL A 197 -25.82 -5.79 1.73
CA VAL A 197 -25.01 -4.56 1.58
C VAL A 197 -23.65 -4.89 1.04
N LEU A 198 -22.98 -5.92 1.55
CA LEU A 198 -21.66 -6.37 1.09
C LEU A 198 -21.67 -6.82 -0.38
N SER A 199 -22.78 -7.40 -0.86
CA SER A 199 -22.94 -7.86 -2.23
C SER A 199 -23.16 -6.74 -3.26
N ARG A 200 -23.29 -5.47 -2.83
CA ARG A 200 -23.47 -4.34 -3.76
C ARG A 200 -22.18 -4.02 -4.49
N ARG A 201 -22.28 -3.63 -5.76
CA ARG A 201 -21.13 -3.17 -6.56
C ARG A 201 -20.52 -1.84 -6.08
N LYS A 202 -21.33 -0.99 -5.44
CA LYS A 202 -20.94 0.32 -4.88
C LYS A 202 -21.61 0.48 -3.52
N LYS A 203 -20.97 1.24 -2.61
CA LYS A 203 -21.47 1.50 -1.24
C LYS A 203 -21.71 0.20 -0.45
N ASN A 204 -20.72 -0.70 -0.51
CA ASN A 204 -20.76 -2.02 0.10
C ASN A 204 -20.19 -2.08 1.53
N ASN A 205 -20.05 -0.95 2.21
CA ASN A 205 -19.55 -0.87 3.57
C ASN A 205 -20.71 -0.81 4.57
N PRO A 206 -21.14 -1.92 5.20
CA PRO A 206 -22.16 -1.89 6.23
C PRO A 206 -21.61 -1.28 7.52
N VAL A 207 -22.45 -0.50 8.20
CA VAL A 207 -22.15 0.08 9.51
C VAL A 207 -23.20 -0.41 10.50
N LEU A 208 -22.74 -1.04 11.59
CA LEU A 208 -23.60 -1.49 12.68
C LEU A 208 -23.66 -0.40 13.77
N ILE A 209 -24.84 0.20 13.94
CA ILE A 209 -25.08 1.26 14.92
C ILE A 209 -26.00 0.72 16.02
N GLY A 210 -25.71 1.05 17.26
CA GLY A 210 -26.53 0.66 18.42
C GLY A 210 -25.79 0.90 19.73
N GLU A 211 -26.49 0.80 20.84
CA GLU A 211 -25.92 0.94 22.18
C GLU A 211 -24.93 -0.16 22.52
N PRO A 212 -24.05 0.03 23.52
CA PRO A 212 -23.19 -1.04 24.02
C PRO A 212 -24.03 -2.24 24.48
N GLY A 213 -23.58 -3.46 24.20
CA GLY A 213 -24.25 -4.67 24.66
C GLY A 213 -25.39 -5.22 23.77
N VAL A 214 -25.85 -4.49 22.75
CA VAL A 214 -26.97 -4.94 21.87
C VAL A 214 -26.59 -6.05 20.87
N GLY A 215 -25.42 -6.64 20.95
CA GLY A 215 -25.01 -7.77 20.14
C GLY A 215 -24.45 -7.42 18.76
N LYS A 216 -23.82 -6.23 18.57
CA LYS A 216 -23.17 -5.87 17.30
C LYS A 216 -22.06 -6.85 16.90
N THR A 217 -21.29 -7.33 17.87
CA THR A 217 -20.24 -8.34 17.66
C THR A 217 -20.83 -9.68 17.24
N ALA A 218 -21.95 -10.09 17.83
CA ALA A 218 -22.63 -11.34 17.47
C ALA A 218 -23.05 -11.35 15.98
N ILE A 219 -23.44 -10.21 15.39
CA ILE A 219 -23.75 -10.12 13.97
C ILE A 219 -22.50 -10.40 13.11
N ALA A 220 -21.31 -9.91 13.51
CA ALA A 220 -20.07 -10.17 12.82
C ALA A 220 -19.65 -11.65 12.96
N GLU A 221 -19.81 -12.24 14.13
CA GLU A 221 -19.56 -13.67 14.41
C GLU A 221 -20.51 -14.56 13.61
N GLY A 222 -21.80 -14.26 13.58
CA GLY A 222 -22.78 -14.98 12.77
C GLY A 222 -22.53 -14.86 11.26
N LEU A 223 -22.04 -13.71 10.80
CA LEU A 223 -21.60 -13.56 9.41
C LEU A 223 -20.42 -14.48 9.10
N ALA A 224 -19.42 -14.56 9.99
CA ALA A 224 -18.26 -15.45 9.83
C ALA A 224 -18.68 -16.93 9.79
N GLN A 225 -19.60 -17.36 10.68
CA GLN A 225 -20.16 -18.71 10.66
C GLN A 225 -20.90 -19.01 9.35
N ARG A 226 -21.69 -18.06 8.83
CA ARG A 226 -22.44 -18.24 7.58
C ARG A 226 -21.53 -18.30 6.35
N ILE A 227 -20.39 -17.60 6.37
CA ILE A 227 -19.37 -17.70 5.31
C ILE A 227 -18.78 -19.11 5.29
N ILE A 228 -18.46 -19.69 6.44
CA ILE A 228 -17.87 -21.03 6.53
C ILE A 228 -18.89 -22.10 6.14
N SER A 229 -20.11 -22.08 6.69
CA SER A 229 -21.13 -23.08 6.36
C SER A 229 -21.48 -23.09 4.86
N ARG A 230 -21.53 -21.94 4.20
CA ARG A 230 -21.74 -21.88 2.74
C ARG A 230 -20.53 -22.35 1.93
N SER A 231 -19.30 -22.19 2.43
CA SER A 231 -18.13 -22.71 1.74
C SER A 231 -18.05 -24.24 1.77
N GLU A 232 -18.68 -24.87 2.74
CA GLU A 232 -18.76 -26.34 2.83
C GLU A 232 -19.86 -26.92 1.92
N GLU A 233 -20.97 -26.19 1.67
CA GLU A 233 -22.08 -26.67 0.84
C GLU A 233 -21.86 -26.50 -0.69
N HIS A 234 -20.99 -25.59 -1.13
CA HIS A 234 -20.79 -25.27 -2.55
C HIS A 234 -19.32 -25.23 -2.94
N THR A 235 -18.71 -26.40 -3.11
CA THR A 235 -17.46 -26.58 -3.84
C THR A 235 -17.75 -26.47 -5.34
N SER A 236 -17.69 -25.33 -5.96
CA SER A 236 -17.15 -25.05 -7.31
C SER A 236 -17.66 -23.80 -8.06
N GLU A 237 -18.87 -23.26 -7.82
CA GLU A 237 -19.40 -22.19 -8.70
C GLU A 237 -19.47 -20.78 -8.12
N LEU A 238 -19.35 -20.57 -6.81
CA LEU A 238 -19.48 -19.25 -6.15
C LEU A 238 -18.15 -18.58 -5.76
N GLN A 239 -17.02 -19.26 -5.89
CA GLN A 239 -15.70 -18.66 -5.60
C GLN A 239 -15.30 -17.54 -6.57
N SER A 240 -15.89 -17.48 -7.77
CA SER A 240 -15.59 -16.44 -8.75
C SER A 240 -16.37 -15.12 -8.55
N GLN A 241 -17.50 -15.15 -7.82
CA GLN A 241 -18.36 -13.97 -7.62
C GLN A 241 -18.17 -13.30 -6.24
N PHE A 242 -17.66 -13.99 -5.23
CA PHE A 242 -17.40 -13.44 -3.89
C PHE A 242 -15.91 -13.26 -3.62
N ARG A 243 -15.24 -12.44 -4.41
CA ARG A 243 -14.08 -11.70 -3.89
C ARG A 243 -14.61 -10.67 -2.89
N ILE A 244 -15.02 -11.14 -1.74
CA ILE A 244 -15.25 -10.28 -0.58
C ILE A 244 -13.88 -9.76 -0.21
N SER A 245 -13.61 -8.51 -0.54
CA SER A 245 -12.55 -7.75 0.13
C SER A 245 -12.77 -7.95 1.61
N TYR A 246 -11.83 -8.59 2.29
CA TYR A 246 -11.88 -8.80 3.73
C TYR A 246 -12.08 -7.44 4.41
N ALA A 247 -13.33 -7.11 4.73
CA ALA A 247 -13.64 -5.99 5.57
C ALA A 247 -13.29 -6.43 6.99
N VAL A 248 -12.07 -6.11 7.41
CA VAL A 248 -11.64 -6.31 8.78
C VAL A 248 -12.41 -5.34 9.65
N PHE A 249 -13.29 -5.88 10.45
CA PHE A 249 -13.95 -5.13 11.50
C PHE A 249 -12.95 -4.84 12.61
N CYS A 250 -12.30 -3.67 12.56
CA CYS A 250 -11.60 -3.12 13.72
C CYS A 250 -12.63 -2.66 14.75
N LEU A 251 -12.94 -3.51 15.72
CA LEU A 251 -13.63 -3.10 16.94
C LEU A 251 -12.63 -2.37 17.82
N LYS A 252 -12.67 -1.04 17.79
CA LYS A 252 -11.93 -0.21 18.74
C LYS A 252 -12.50 -0.45 20.13
N LYS A 253 -11.75 -1.15 20.98
CA LYS A 253 -12.02 -1.21 22.42
C LYS A 253 -11.79 0.21 23.00
N LYS A 254 -12.81 0.81 23.60
CA LYS A 254 -12.62 1.90 24.56
C LYS A 254 -12.11 1.33 25.86
#